data_468db4f122f3cc16bb8a988df2189800
#
_entry.id   468db4f122f3cc16bb8a988df2189800
#
_cell.length_a   1.000
_cell.length_b   1.000
_cell.length_c   1.000
_cell.angle_alpha   90.00
_cell.angle_beta   90.00
_cell.angle_gamma   90.00
#
_symmetry.space_group_name_H-M   'P 1'
#
loop_
_entity.id
_entity.type
_entity.pdbx_description
1 polymer ?
#
loop_
_entity_poly.entity_id
_entity_poly.type
_entity_poly.pdbx_seq_one_letter_code
_entity_poly.pdbx_strand_id
1 'polypeptide(L)'
;MAKKNFLRSMFVACLVGFTLTLAAQPTAKEWNKDVVGWNLGNQLECSAPGQDGESMQIGMADNSIKAETAWGNPVVTKKVIKAVKDAGFNAIRIPVRWQCHITNAQAMSIDKAWLSRVKEIVGWCLSNDLKVIINTHHDKWLEGRPTNEYKDENNQKLALLWLNIASEFAQYDYRVAFAGTNEVHIKDNWGKPEAENLAVQNSYNQTFIDVVRATGGNNLKRHLIVQTYVCNPDFGLYNGDFIVPNDVEGNGKDFMSVEFHYYTPWDYAGECKYNFWGEPFKQYGEASPNDEKSMTDFFDKAVATWASQGLGLVMGEWGVTDRQKGGLTDKIHENMTYYCQFLVSETRKRGISTFIWDNNAFGSGSEHFGIFDRERGMKVKAPWIIQGITEGKSK
;
A
#
# COMPACT_ATOMS: atom_id res chain seq x y z
N MET A 1 -71.31 -13.11 -25.01
CA MET A 1 -69.93 -13.07 -25.54
C MET A 1 -69.43 -11.65 -25.42
N ALA A 2 -68.68 -11.34 -24.39
CA ALA A 2 -68.16 -10.01 -24.08
C ALA A 2 -66.71 -9.93 -24.46
N LYS A 3 -66.33 -9.04 -25.38
CA LYS A 3 -64.97 -8.74 -25.75
C LYS A 3 -64.44 -7.68 -24.81
N LYS A 4 -63.43 -8.05 -24.03
CA LYS A 4 -62.62 -7.12 -23.23
C LYS A 4 -61.60 -6.43 -24.16
N ASN A 5 -61.74 -5.15 -24.39
CA ASN A 5 -60.69 -4.33 -24.92
C ASN A 5 -59.96 -3.61 -23.73
N PHE A 6 -58.70 -3.97 -23.53
CA PHE A 6 -57.85 -3.40 -22.53
C PHE A 6 -57.02 -2.27 -23.17
N LEU A 7 -57.25 -1.04 -22.74
CA LEU A 7 -56.48 0.12 -23.16
C LEU A 7 -55.02 -0.06 -22.71
N ARG A 8 -54.11 -0.07 -23.66
CA ARG A 8 -52.69 0.11 -23.41
C ARG A 8 -52.41 1.62 -23.35
N SER A 9 -52.22 2.15 -22.15
CA SER A 9 -51.65 3.49 -21.94
C SER A 9 -50.15 3.41 -22.27
N MET A 10 -49.76 4.11 -23.34
CA MET A 10 -48.34 4.34 -23.67
C MET A 10 -47.81 5.41 -22.72
N PHE A 11 -47.05 4.97 -21.71
CA PHE A 11 -46.11 5.85 -21.03
C PHE A 11 -44.86 6.00 -21.91
N VAL A 12 -44.74 7.09 -22.61
CA VAL A 12 -43.48 7.51 -23.23
C VAL A 12 -42.64 8.12 -22.11
N ALA A 13 -41.81 7.35 -21.48
CA ALA A 13 -40.72 7.82 -20.64
C ALA A 13 -39.67 8.46 -21.57
N CYS A 14 -39.60 9.78 -21.63
CA CYS A 14 -38.43 10.47 -22.15
C CYS A 14 -37.22 10.12 -21.27
N LEU A 15 -36.48 9.08 -21.64
CA LEU A 15 -35.13 8.87 -21.17
C LEU A 15 -34.25 9.98 -21.76
N VAL A 16 -34.10 11.07 -21.01
CA VAL A 16 -33.00 12.00 -21.22
C VAL A 16 -31.76 11.23 -20.86
N GLY A 17 -31.15 10.61 -21.86
CA GLY A 17 -29.84 9.97 -21.73
C GLY A 17 -28.79 11.03 -21.46
N PHE A 18 -28.52 11.31 -20.18
CA PHE A 18 -27.23 11.86 -19.80
C PHE A 18 -26.20 10.77 -20.10
N THR A 19 -25.63 10.83 -21.28
CA THR A 19 -24.35 10.16 -21.55
C THR A 19 -23.30 10.91 -20.73
N LEU A 20 -23.21 10.59 -19.42
CA LEU A 20 -21.98 10.74 -18.70
C LEU A 20 -20.96 9.89 -19.46
N THR A 21 -20.11 10.52 -20.24
CA THR A 21 -18.86 9.92 -20.68
C THR A 21 -18.09 9.63 -19.41
N LEU A 22 -18.28 8.42 -18.86
CA LEU A 22 -17.40 7.88 -17.82
C LEU A 22 -16.00 7.91 -18.47
N ALA A 23 -15.15 8.82 -17.98
CA ALA A 23 -13.75 8.78 -18.35
C ALA A 23 -13.26 7.35 -18.14
N ALA A 24 -12.64 6.77 -19.16
CA ALA A 24 -12.13 5.40 -19.07
C ALA A 24 -11.23 5.30 -17.84
N GLN A 25 -11.41 4.25 -17.05
CA GLN A 25 -10.51 4.04 -15.91
C GLN A 25 -9.09 3.85 -16.42
N PRO A 26 -8.09 4.52 -15.81
CA PRO A 26 -6.71 4.36 -16.21
C PRO A 26 -6.23 2.94 -15.97
N THR A 27 -5.40 2.43 -16.84
CA THR A 27 -4.66 1.18 -16.59
C THR A 27 -3.79 1.31 -15.35
N ALA A 28 -3.34 0.19 -14.80
CA ALA A 28 -2.44 0.20 -13.65
C ALA A 28 -1.12 0.97 -13.94
N LYS A 29 -0.59 0.87 -15.16
CA LYS A 29 0.58 1.64 -15.58
C LYS A 29 0.32 3.15 -15.60
N GLU A 30 -0.83 3.56 -16.14
CA GLU A 30 -1.23 4.97 -16.14
C GLU A 30 -1.53 5.47 -14.73
N TRP A 31 -2.11 4.62 -13.89
CA TRP A 31 -2.34 4.96 -12.48
C TRP A 31 -1.02 5.20 -11.74
N ASN A 32 0.00 4.34 -11.97
CA ASN A 32 1.29 4.41 -11.30
C ASN A 32 2.19 5.55 -11.82
N LYS A 33 1.92 6.02 -13.03
CA LYS A 33 2.75 7.06 -13.66
C LYS A 33 2.82 8.30 -12.77
N ASP A 34 4.04 8.75 -12.50
CA ASP A 34 4.36 9.94 -11.71
C ASP A 34 3.80 9.94 -10.26
N VAL A 35 3.44 8.76 -9.74
CA VAL A 35 3.00 8.64 -8.35
C VAL A 35 4.19 8.64 -7.42
N VAL A 36 4.21 9.64 -6.53
CA VAL A 36 5.10 9.73 -5.39
C VAL A 36 4.23 9.93 -4.16
N GLY A 37 4.09 8.87 -3.40
CA GLY A 37 3.17 8.75 -2.28
C GLY A 37 3.85 8.70 -0.92
N TRP A 38 3.01 8.74 0.09
CA TRP A 38 3.36 8.69 1.49
C TRP A 38 2.52 7.62 2.20
N ASN A 39 3.11 6.89 3.14
CA ASN A 39 2.38 5.95 3.99
C ASN A 39 1.88 6.64 5.25
N LEU A 40 0.60 6.46 5.57
CA LEU A 40 0.02 6.80 6.87
C LEU A 40 0.38 5.68 7.88
N GLY A 41 1.68 5.51 8.15
CA GLY A 41 2.19 4.41 8.96
C GLY A 41 1.98 4.58 10.46
N ASN A 42 1.90 3.47 11.19
CA ASN A 42 1.62 3.39 12.62
C ASN A 42 0.32 4.11 13.02
N GLN A 43 -0.72 3.93 12.21
CA GLN A 43 -1.99 4.61 12.41
C GLN A 43 -3.17 3.61 12.40
N LEU A 44 -3.69 3.25 11.21
CA LEU A 44 -4.85 2.37 11.12
C LEU A 44 -4.46 0.88 11.14
N GLU A 45 -3.20 0.55 11.06
CA GLU A 45 -2.68 -0.81 11.21
C GLU A 45 -2.30 -1.17 12.64
N CYS A 46 -2.46 -0.25 13.59
CA CYS A 46 -2.21 -0.51 15.00
C CYS A 46 -3.14 -1.59 15.56
N SER A 47 -2.66 -2.36 16.55
CA SER A 47 -3.52 -3.19 17.38
C SER A 47 -4.24 -2.31 18.39
N ALA A 48 -5.52 -2.61 18.67
CA ALA A 48 -6.24 -1.87 19.69
C ALA A 48 -5.64 -2.14 21.09
N PRO A 49 -5.75 -1.19 22.04
CA PRO A 49 -5.23 -1.36 23.38
C PRO A 49 -5.79 -2.61 24.07
N GLY A 50 -4.93 -3.36 24.72
CA GLY A 50 -5.31 -4.59 25.43
C GLY A 50 -5.53 -5.81 24.53
N GLN A 51 -5.23 -5.70 23.23
CA GLN A 51 -5.24 -6.81 22.27
C GLN A 51 -3.85 -7.37 22.09
N ASP A 52 -3.77 -8.70 21.97
CA ASP A 52 -2.50 -9.39 21.71
C ASP A 52 -2.00 -9.24 20.27
N GLY A 53 -2.82 -8.65 19.37
CA GLY A 53 -2.53 -8.53 17.96
C GLY A 53 -2.60 -9.85 17.18
N GLU A 54 -2.82 -10.96 17.84
CA GLU A 54 -2.84 -12.31 17.25
C GLU A 54 -4.27 -12.83 17.02
N SER A 55 -5.19 -12.53 17.96
CA SER A 55 -6.55 -13.01 17.92
C SER A 55 -7.48 -12.08 17.16
N MET A 56 -8.45 -12.64 16.43
CA MET A 56 -9.59 -11.86 15.97
C MET A 56 -10.43 -11.44 17.16
N GLN A 57 -10.71 -10.16 17.28
CA GLN A 57 -11.46 -9.62 18.40
C GLN A 57 -12.86 -9.25 17.93
N ILE A 58 -13.85 -9.96 18.43
CA ILE A 58 -15.25 -9.79 18.07
C ILE A 58 -15.89 -8.79 19.02
N GLY A 59 -16.67 -7.84 18.49
CA GLY A 59 -17.49 -6.94 19.31
C GLY A 59 -16.77 -5.73 19.88
N MET A 60 -15.77 -5.18 19.18
CA MET A 60 -14.92 -4.08 19.70
C MET A 60 -15.26 -2.68 19.13
N ALA A 61 -16.53 -2.41 18.85
CA ALA A 61 -16.99 -1.13 18.32
C ALA A 61 -16.45 0.10 19.10
N ASP A 62 -16.37 0.02 20.41
CA ASP A 62 -15.92 1.12 21.27
C ASP A 62 -14.41 1.42 21.20
N ASN A 63 -13.62 0.57 20.54
CA ASN A 63 -12.17 0.68 20.48
C ASN A 63 -11.62 1.14 19.10
N SER A 64 -12.46 1.39 18.12
CA SER A 64 -12.01 1.71 16.77
C SER A 64 -11.07 2.93 16.73
N ILE A 65 -11.47 4.04 17.33
CA ILE A 65 -10.61 5.24 17.41
C ILE A 65 -9.41 5.03 18.34
N LYS A 66 -9.57 4.24 19.42
CA LYS A 66 -8.45 3.90 20.30
C LYS A 66 -7.38 3.07 19.59
N ALA A 67 -7.78 2.19 18.67
CA ALA A 67 -6.83 1.47 17.82
C ALA A 67 -5.99 2.44 17.01
N GLU A 68 -6.60 3.47 16.40
CA GLU A 68 -5.91 4.49 15.61
C GLU A 68 -4.78 5.21 16.35
N THR A 69 -4.86 5.29 17.69
CA THR A 69 -3.87 5.98 18.53
C THR A 69 -3.03 5.04 19.39
N ALA A 70 -3.20 3.72 19.24
CA ALA A 70 -2.64 2.73 20.16
C ALA A 70 -1.09 2.69 20.16
N TRP A 71 -0.46 3.08 19.06
CA TRP A 71 1.00 3.15 18.96
C TRP A 71 1.55 4.57 19.12
N GLY A 72 0.79 5.46 19.78
CA GLY A 72 1.24 6.78 20.21
C GLY A 72 0.98 7.91 19.22
N ASN A 73 0.49 7.62 18.02
CA ASN A 73 0.13 8.67 17.09
C ASN A 73 -1.20 9.36 17.47
N PRO A 74 -1.35 10.67 17.23
CA PRO A 74 -2.61 11.36 17.42
C PRO A 74 -3.63 10.94 16.36
N VAL A 75 -4.92 11.13 16.65
CA VAL A 75 -6.02 10.92 15.68
C VAL A 75 -5.75 11.70 14.39
N VAL A 76 -5.88 11.03 13.25
CA VAL A 76 -5.72 11.64 11.92
C VAL A 76 -6.77 12.73 11.69
N THR A 77 -6.37 13.83 11.13
CA THR A 77 -7.23 14.95 10.80
C THR A 77 -7.08 15.36 9.34
N LYS A 78 -8.02 16.14 8.83
CA LYS A 78 -7.90 16.76 7.48
C LYS A 78 -6.60 17.54 7.30
N LYS A 79 -6.05 18.09 8.39
CA LYS A 79 -4.78 18.82 8.35
C LYS A 79 -3.60 17.92 8.01
N VAL A 80 -3.61 16.67 8.49
CA VAL A 80 -2.58 15.68 8.14
C VAL A 80 -2.57 15.45 6.64
N ILE A 81 -3.72 15.15 6.07
CA ILE A 81 -3.86 14.86 4.63
C ILE A 81 -3.45 16.08 3.79
N LYS A 82 -3.92 17.27 4.20
CA LYS A 82 -3.55 18.52 3.51
C LYS A 82 -2.05 18.79 3.56
N ALA A 83 -1.41 18.60 4.70
CA ALA A 83 0.02 18.85 4.86
C ALA A 83 0.87 17.89 3.99
N VAL A 84 0.46 16.63 3.86
CA VAL A 84 1.09 15.67 2.95
C VAL A 84 0.95 16.14 1.49
N LYS A 85 -0.24 16.59 1.08
CA LYS A 85 -0.45 17.18 -0.26
C LYS A 85 0.41 18.42 -0.48
N ASP A 86 0.44 19.32 0.50
CA ASP A 86 1.22 20.57 0.43
C ASP A 86 2.75 20.30 0.35
N ALA A 87 3.23 19.21 0.94
CA ALA A 87 4.61 18.74 0.82
C ALA A 87 4.93 18.13 -0.55
N GLY A 88 3.95 18.06 -1.46
CA GLY A 88 4.13 17.65 -2.84
C GLY A 88 3.85 16.18 -3.14
N PHE A 89 3.35 15.40 -2.19
CA PHE A 89 2.88 14.04 -2.45
C PHE A 89 1.56 14.06 -3.24
N ASN A 90 1.36 13.07 -4.09
CA ASN A 90 0.15 12.96 -4.92
C ASN A 90 -0.65 11.66 -4.68
N ALA A 91 -0.20 10.85 -3.72
CA ALA A 91 -0.88 9.64 -3.28
C ALA A 91 -0.62 9.35 -1.80
N ILE A 92 -1.55 8.63 -1.17
CA ILE A 92 -1.40 8.11 0.20
C ILE A 92 -1.72 6.61 0.19
N ARG A 93 -0.82 5.82 0.76
CA ARG A 93 -1.11 4.43 1.14
C ARG A 93 -1.57 4.44 2.60
N ILE A 94 -2.70 3.82 2.85
CA ILE A 94 -3.33 3.73 4.16
C ILE A 94 -3.27 2.27 4.60
N PRO A 95 -2.25 1.87 5.38
CA PRO A 95 -2.21 0.56 6.01
C PRO A 95 -3.41 0.40 6.95
N VAL A 96 -4.13 -0.73 6.85
CA VAL A 96 -5.30 -0.99 7.70
C VAL A 96 -5.27 -2.39 8.26
N ARG A 97 -5.31 -2.51 9.59
CA ARG A 97 -5.58 -3.78 10.26
C ARG A 97 -7.09 -3.95 10.42
N TRP A 98 -7.59 -5.04 9.91
CA TRP A 98 -9.02 -5.36 9.98
C TRP A 98 -9.36 -6.34 11.10
N GLN A 99 -8.45 -7.24 11.42
CA GLN A 99 -8.58 -8.30 12.41
C GLN A 99 -9.16 -7.80 13.75
N CYS A 100 -8.69 -6.65 14.21
CA CYS A 100 -9.11 -6.05 15.48
C CYS A 100 -10.54 -5.47 15.45
N HIS A 101 -11.15 -5.41 14.28
CA HIS A 101 -12.45 -4.76 14.04
C HIS A 101 -13.48 -5.70 13.43
N ILE A 102 -13.27 -7.01 13.53
CA ILE A 102 -14.23 -8.02 13.06
C ILE A 102 -15.32 -8.23 14.13
N THR A 103 -16.56 -8.03 13.74
CA THR A 103 -17.75 -8.20 14.63
C THR A 103 -18.39 -9.57 14.48
N ASN A 104 -18.15 -10.27 13.37
CA ASN A 104 -18.60 -11.63 13.10
C ASN A 104 -17.52 -12.38 12.32
N ALA A 105 -16.91 -13.38 12.97
CA ALA A 105 -15.78 -14.11 12.37
C ALA A 105 -16.20 -15.00 11.18
N GLN A 106 -17.42 -15.56 11.18
CA GLN A 106 -17.89 -16.43 10.11
C GLN A 106 -18.17 -15.66 8.81
N ALA A 107 -18.59 -14.41 8.92
CA ALA A 107 -18.86 -13.52 7.79
C ALA A 107 -17.75 -12.49 7.55
N MET A 108 -16.72 -12.45 8.38
CA MET A 108 -15.67 -11.42 8.39
C MET A 108 -16.27 -10.02 8.37
N SER A 109 -17.39 -9.81 9.06
CA SER A 109 -18.09 -8.52 9.11
C SER A 109 -17.27 -7.50 9.86
N ILE A 110 -17.06 -6.35 9.26
CA ILE A 110 -16.25 -5.26 9.83
C ILE A 110 -17.14 -4.36 10.71
N ASP A 111 -16.59 -3.88 11.81
CA ASP A 111 -17.21 -2.85 12.63
C ASP A 111 -17.53 -1.61 11.80
N LYS A 112 -18.79 -1.15 11.89
CA LYS A 112 -19.28 -0.04 11.06
C LYS A 112 -18.59 1.28 11.39
N ALA A 113 -18.24 1.51 12.66
CA ALA A 113 -17.55 2.74 13.07
C ALA A 113 -16.12 2.78 12.48
N TRP A 114 -15.42 1.65 12.55
CA TRP A 114 -14.10 1.50 11.94
C TRP A 114 -14.15 1.70 10.42
N LEU A 115 -15.02 1.00 9.73
CA LEU A 115 -15.18 1.13 8.29
C LEU A 115 -15.53 2.57 7.88
N SER A 116 -16.43 3.22 8.65
CA SER A 116 -16.75 4.64 8.45
C SER A 116 -15.53 5.54 8.64
N ARG A 117 -14.66 5.23 9.60
CA ARG A 117 -13.42 5.96 9.84
C ARG A 117 -12.43 5.83 8.69
N VAL A 118 -12.23 4.62 8.18
CA VAL A 118 -11.40 4.40 6.98
C VAL A 118 -11.95 5.19 5.79
N LYS A 119 -13.26 5.11 5.54
CA LYS A 119 -13.95 5.85 4.47
C LYS A 119 -13.83 7.37 4.63
N GLU A 120 -13.88 7.88 5.85
CA GLU A 120 -13.71 9.31 6.14
C GLU A 120 -12.31 9.80 5.73
N ILE A 121 -11.26 9.06 6.11
CA ILE A 121 -9.87 9.41 5.74
C ILE A 121 -9.67 9.32 4.23
N VAL A 122 -10.17 8.26 3.59
CA VAL A 122 -10.15 8.13 2.12
C VAL A 122 -10.86 9.32 1.47
N GLY A 123 -12.02 9.73 1.99
CA GLY A 123 -12.76 10.90 1.51
C GLY A 123 -11.96 12.19 1.61
N TRP A 124 -11.17 12.37 2.68
CA TRP A 124 -10.26 13.53 2.81
C TRP A 124 -9.12 13.48 1.79
N CYS A 125 -8.58 12.31 1.50
CA CYS A 125 -7.57 12.14 0.45
C CYS A 125 -8.13 12.52 -0.92
N LEU A 126 -9.30 12.00 -1.29
CA LEU A 126 -9.95 12.29 -2.56
C LEU A 126 -10.32 13.77 -2.71
N SER A 127 -10.76 14.45 -1.62
CA SER A 127 -11.05 15.89 -1.64
C SER A 127 -9.80 16.76 -1.78
N ASN A 128 -8.61 16.22 -1.54
CA ASN A 128 -7.33 16.87 -1.81
C ASN A 128 -6.69 16.40 -3.14
N ASP A 129 -7.46 15.74 -4.00
CA ASP A 129 -6.98 15.19 -5.26
C ASP A 129 -5.74 14.28 -5.10
N LEU A 130 -5.82 13.37 -4.13
CA LEU A 130 -4.82 12.35 -3.89
C LEU A 130 -5.33 10.98 -4.36
N LYS A 131 -4.45 10.18 -4.94
CA LYS A 131 -4.68 8.76 -5.13
C LYS A 131 -4.54 8.03 -3.78
N VAL A 132 -5.24 6.92 -3.62
CA VAL A 132 -5.26 6.18 -2.35
C VAL A 132 -5.06 4.71 -2.61
N ILE A 133 -4.22 4.07 -1.79
CA ILE A 133 -4.16 2.61 -1.67
C ILE A 133 -4.65 2.25 -0.26
N ILE A 134 -5.56 1.29 -0.16
CA ILE A 134 -5.93 0.61 1.10
C ILE A 134 -5.56 -0.86 0.98
N ASN A 135 -5.14 -1.48 2.10
CA ASN A 135 -4.70 -2.87 2.12
C ASN A 135 -5.26 -3.65 3.32
N THR A 136 -4.83 -4.90 3.47
CA THR A 136 -4.82 -5.62 4.75
C THR A 136 -3.41 -5.57 5.32
N HIS A 137 -3.25 -5.16 6.59
CA HIS A 137 -1.95 -4.92 7.19
C HIS A 137 -1.90 -5.44 8.62
N HIS A 138 -0.94 -6.28 8.93
CA HIS A 138 -0.76 -6.91 10.25
C HIS A 138 -1.94 -7.79 10.72
N ASP A 139 -2.76 -8.28 9.80
CA ASP A 139 -3.79 -9.28 10.11
C ASP A 139 -3.10 -10.65 10.34
N LYS A 140 -2.80 -10.99 11.58
CA LYS A 140 -1.89 -12.10 11.95
C LYS A 140 -2.39 -13.49 11.55
N TRP A 141 -3.71 -13.67 11.42
CA TRP A 141 -4.28 -14.90 10.88
C TRP A 141 -3.84 -15.13 9.41
N LEU A 142 -3.54 -14.07 8.68
CA LEU A 142 -3.10 -14.08 7.30
C LEU A 142 -1.55 -14.00 7.21
N GLU A 143 -0.96 -12.97 7.82
CA GLU A 143 0.46 -12.66 7.67
C GLU A 143 1.39 -13.71 8.29
N GLY A 144 1.02 -14.32 9.40
CA GLY A 144 1.91 -15.23 10.13
C GLY A 144 1.83 -16.70 9.71
N ARG A 145 0.96 -17.06 8.77
CA ARG A 145 0.58 -18.47 8.53
C ARG A 145 0.41 -18.85 7.05
N PRO A 146 1.35 -18.53 6.18
CA PRO A 146 1.27 -18.92 4.76
C PRO A 146 1.70 -20.38 4.55
N THR A 147 0.97 -21.34 5.14
CA THR A 147 1.25 -22.78 5.03
C THR A 147 0.03 -23.52 4.49
N ASN A 148 0.24 -24.70 3.94
CA ASN A 148 -0.85 -25.57 3.43
C ASN A 148 -1.88 -25.90 4.51
N GLU A 149 -1.48 -25.97 5.77
CA GLU A 149 -2.36 -26.21 6.91
C GLU A 149 -3.47 -25.14 7.03
N TYR A 150 -3.13 -23.88 6.80
CA TYR A 150 -4.06 -22.74 6.95
C TYR A 150 -4.58 -22.18 5.61
N LYS A 151 -4.08 -22.71 4.50
CA LYS A 151 -4.34 -22.15 3.16
C LYS A 151 -5.82 -21.96 2.86
N ASP A 152 -6.62 -23.01 3.03
CA ASP A 152 -8.04 -22.99 2.65
C ASP A 152 -8.84 -22.08 3.58
N GLU A 153 -8.59 -22.18 4.89
CA GLU A 153 -9.24 -21.32 5.89
C GLU A 153 -8.90 -19.84 5.66
N ASN A 154 -7.63 -19.53 5.43
CA ASN A 154 -7.18 -18.15 5.22
C ASN A 154 -7.71 -17.59 3.89
N ASN A 155 -7.73 -18.37 2.80
CA ASN A 155 -8.35 -17.94 1.55
C ASN A 155 -9.86 -17.64 1.72
N GLN A 156 -10.58 -18.47 2.48
CA GLN A 156 -12.00 -18.20 2.77
C GLN A 156 -12.20 -16.92 3.58
N LYS A 157 -11.40 -16.70 4.63
CA LYS A 157 -11.45 -15.46 5.42
C LYS A 157 -11.09 -14.25 4.58
N LEU A 158 -10.04 -14.34 3.77
CA LEU A 158 -9.59 -13.27 2.87
C LEU A 158 -10.67 -12.90 1.85
N ALA A 159 -11.32 -13.89 1.26
CA ALA A 159 -12.43 -13.67 0.35
C ALA A 159 -13.58 -12.93 1.01
N LEU A 160 -14.01 -13.35 2.21
CA LEU A 160 -15.08 -12.69 2.95
C LEU A 160 -14.70 -11.27 3.41
N LEU A 161 -13.46 -11.08 3.84
CA LEU A 161 -12.97 -9.75 4.23
C LEU A 161 -12.97 -8.79 3.04
N TRP A 162 -12.39 -9.20 1.90
CA TRP A 162 -12.37 -8.37 0.70
C TRP A 162 -13.73 -8.19 0.06
N LEU A 163 -14.64 -9.16 0.18
CA LEU A 163 -16.04 -8.99 -0.20
C LEU A 163 -16.68 -7.81 0.57
N ASN A 164 -16.48 -7.76 1.89
CA ASN A 164 -16.98 -6.68 2.72
C ASN A 164 -16.34 -5.32 2.36
N ILE A 165 -15.01 -5.27 2.28
CA ILE A 165 -14.28 -4.03 1.94
C ILE A 165 -14.66 -3.54 0.55
N ALA A 166 -14.53 -4.39 -0.47
CA ALA A 166 -14.73 -4.01 -1.86
C ALA A 166 -16.17 -3.58 -2.16
N SER A 167 -17.17 -4.21 -1.51
CA SER A 167 -18.57 -3.80 -1.64
C SER A 167 -18.80 -2.37 -1.16
N GLU A 168 -18.18 -1.98 -0.04
CA GLU A 168 -18.30 -0.64 0.53
C GLU A 168 -17.63 0.45 -0.31
N PHE A 169 -16.62 0.08 -1.09
CA PHE A 169 -15.89 0.99 -1.97
C PHE A 169 -16.27 0.85 -3.46
N ALA A 170 -17.27 0.04 -3.82
CA ALA A 170 -17.60 -0.27 -5.20
C ALA A 170 -17.91 0.97 -6.08
N GLN A 171 -18.41 2.06 -5.46
CA GLN A 171 -18.74 3.31 -6.15
C GLN A 171 -17.63 4.37 -6.12
N TYR A 172 -16.53 4.10 -5.40
CA TYR A 172 -15.39 5.02 -5.39
C TYR A 172 -14.69 4.99 -6.75
N ASP A 173 -14.21 6.16 -7.20
CA ASP A 173 -13.57 6.28 -8.51
C ASP A 173 -12.18 5.61 -8.56
N TYR A 174 -11.55 5.71 -9.73
CA TYR A 174 -10.27 5.08 -10.04
C TYR A 174 -9.09 5.54 -9.16
N ARG A 175 -9.24 6.63 -8.41
CA ARG A 175 -8.17 7.09 -7.52
C ARG A 175 -7.98 6.18 -6.31
N VAL A 176 -8.97 5.34 -5.98
CA VAL A 176 -8.85 4.33 -4.93
C VAL A 176 -8.42 3.00 -5.54
N ALA A 177 -7.26 2.51 -5.14
CA ALA A 177 -6.73 1.19 -5.46
C ALA A 177 -6.72 0.30 -4.21
N PHE A 178 -6.73 -1.01 -4.41
CA PHE A 178 -6.66 -2.00 -3.34
C PHE A 178 -5.39 -2.83 -3.44
N ALA A 179 -4.77 -3.12 -2.30
CA ALA A 179 -3.65 -4.03 -2.17
C ALA A 179 -4.07 -5.23 -1.31
N GLY A 180 -3.98 -6.44 -1.87
CA GLY A 180 -4.66 -7.62 -1.36
C GLY A 180 -4.17 -8.07 0.02
N THR A 181 -2.87 -8.00 0.23
CA THR A 181 -2.17 -8.36 1.46
C THR A 181 -1.11 -7.30 1.80
N ASN A 182 -0.22 -7.60 2.72
CA ASN A 182 0.99 -6.84 3.00
C ASN A 182 2.19 -7.82 3.01
N GLU A 183 2.93 -7.87 4.07
CA GLU A 183 4.14 -8.68 4.22
C GLU A 183 3.85 -10.07 4.79
N VAL A 184 3.13 -10.89 4.03
CA VAL A 184 2.82 -12.27 4.42
C VAL A 184 4.10 -13.10 4.49
N HIS A 185 4.38 -13.65 5.66
CA HIS A 185 5.58 -14.45 5.96
C HIS A 185 5.29 -15.47 7.07
N ILE A 186 6.15 -16.44 7.26
CA ILE A 186 6.08 -17.32 8.44
C ILE A 186 6.37 -16.50 9.68
N LYS A 187 5.56 -16.66 10.72
CA LYS A 187 5.76 -15.96 12.00
C LYS A 187 7.23 -16.00 12.44
N ASP A 188 7.76 -14.84 12.76
CA ASP A 188 9.14 -14.62 13.19
C ASP A 188 10.24 -15.07 12.19
N ASN A 189 9.88 -15.29 10.92
CA ASN A 189 10.82 -15.64 9.86
C ASN A 189 10.67 -14.75 8.62
N TRP A 190 11.53 -13.77 8.49
CA TRP A 190 11.63 -12.84 7.36
C TRP A 190 12.58 -13.34 6.25
N GLY A 191 13.14 -14.52 6.45
CA GLY A 191 14.11 -15.12 5.53
C GLY A 191 13.46 -15.78 4.32
N LYS A 192 14.26 -16.59 3.64
CA LYS A 192 13.86 -17.32 2.43
C LYS A 192 12.66 -18.22 2.71
N PRO A 193 11.57 -18.11 1.90
CA PRO A 193 10.40 -18.98 2.02
C PRO A 193 10.68 -20.40 1.51
N GLU A 194 9.89 -21.34 2.02
CA GLU A 194 9.70 -22.64 1.39
C GLU A 194 8.75 -22.52 0.19
N ALA A 195 8.77 -23.50 -0.72
CA ALA A 195 7.93 -23.51 -1.90
C ALA A 195 6.42 -23.45 -1.57
N GLU A 196 6.00 -24.08 -0.46
CA GLU A 196 4.59 -23.99 -0.02
C GLU A 196 4.18 -22.59 0.35
N ASN A 197 5.07 -21.79 0.99
CA ASN A 197 4.75 -20.43 1.42
C ASN A 197 4.50 -19.52 0.21
N LEU A 198 5.31 -19.67 -0.84
CA LEU A 198 5.14 -18.99 -2.11
C LEU A 198 3.82 -19.39 -2.80
N ALA A 199 3.52 -20.68 -2.84
CA ALA A 199 2.28 -21.19 -3.43
C ALA A 199 1.04 -20.68 -2.67
N VAL A 200 1.12 -20.58 -1.34
CA VAL A 200 0.04 -20.05 -0.51
C VAL A 200 -0.13 -18.55 -0.75
N GLN A 201 0.95 -17.76 -0.79
CA GLN A 201 0.87 -16.33 -1.15
C GLN A 201 0.24 -16.12 -2.53
N ASN A 202 0.64 -16.91 -3.52
CA ASN A 202 0.03 -16.85 -4.87
C ASN A 202 -1.48 -17.14 -4.82
N SER A 203 -1.92 -18.07 -3.96
CA SER A 203 -3.36 -18.37 -3.80
C SER A 203 -4.13 -17.20 -3.16
N TYR A 204 -3.51 -16.47 -2.21
CA TYR A 204 -4.10 -15.25 -1.64
C TYR A 204 -4.27 -14.18 -2.70
N ASN A 205 -3.26 -13.96 -3.53
CA ASN A 205 -3.32 -13.01 -4.63
C ASN A 205 -4.47 -13.34 -5.60
N GLN A 206 -4.65 -14.61 -5.97
CA GLN A 206 -5.75 -15.02 -6.84
C GLN A 206 -7.12 -14.83 -6.18
N THR A 207 -7.28 -15.26 -4.93
CA THR A 207 -8.52 -15.08 -4.16
C THR A 207 -8.92 -13.60 -4.07
N PHE A 208 -7.96 -12.72 -3.82
CA PHE A 208 -8.19 -11.29 -3.77
C PHE A 208 -8.73 -10.73 -5.11
N ILE A 209 -8.09 -11.08 -6.23
CA ILE A 209 -8.54 -10.64 -7.56
C ILE A 209 -9.97 -11.11 -7.81
N ASP A 210 -10.22 -12.42 -7.62
CA ASP A 210 -11.52 -13.03 -7.92
C ASP A 210 -12.66 -12.37 -7.14
N VAL A 211 -12.48 -12.21 -5.83
CA VAL A 211 -13.55 -11.68 -4.98
C VAL A 211 -13.80 -10.19 -5.22
N VAL A 212 -12.76 -9.38 -5.40
CA VAL A 212 -12.94 -7.94 -5.66
C VAL A 212 -13.66 -7.73 -7.00
N ARG A 213 -13.27 -8.43 -8.06
CA ARG A 213 -13.97 -8.38 -9.36
C ARG A 213 -15.42 -8.76 -9.24
N ALA A 214 -15.73 -9.81 -8.50
CA ALA A 214 -17.11 -10.29 -8.30
C ALA A 214 -18.04 -9.27 -7.63
N THR A 215 -17.51 -8.26 -6.92
CA THR A 215 -18.35 -7.21 -6.31
C THR A 215 -18.91 -6.19 -7.32
N GLY A 216 -18.44 -6.19 -8.56
CA GLY A 216 -18.98 -5.34 -9.63
C GLY A 216 -18.70 -3.84 -9.48
N GLY A 217 -19.51 -3.02 -10.14
CA GLY A 217 -19.34 -1.56 -10.13
C GLY A 217 -17.97 -1.14 -10.66
N ASN A 218 -17.34 -0.14 -10.03
CA ASN A 218 -15.99 0.29 -10.41
C ASN A 218 -14.92 -0.76 -10.10
N ASN A 219 -15.25 -1.78 -9.29
CA ASN A 219 -14.32 -2.85 -8.95
C ASN A 219 -14.04 -3.79 -10.13
N LEU A 220 -14.90 -3.82 -11.16
CA LEU A 220 -14.63 -4.58 -12.40
C LEU A 220 -13.30 -4.18 -13.05
N LYS A 221 -12.91 -2.90 -12.94
CA LYS A 221 -11.67 -2.35 -13.50
C LYS A 221 -10.83 -1.59 -12.47
N ARG A 222 -11.11 -1.77 -11.18
CA ARG A 222 -10.31 -1.16 -10.13
C ARG A 222 -8.87 -1.61 -10.24
N HIS A 223 -7.93 -0.68 -10.02
CA HIS A 223 -6.51 -1.03 -9.89
C HIS A 223 -6.32 -1.91 -8.64
N LEU A 224 -5.91 -3.16 -8.87
CA LEU A 224 -5.64 -4.15 -7.84
C LEU A 224 -4.14 -4.45 -7.79
N ILE A 225 -3.63 -4.55 -6.59
CA ILE A 225 -2.20 -4.66 -6.31
C ILE A 225 -1.97 -5.97 -5.57
N VAL A 226 -1.13 -6.83 -6.14
CA VAL A 226 -0.78 -8.14 -5.59
C VAL A 226 0.66 -8.15 -5.11
N GLN A 227 0.94 -8.89 -4.04
CA GLN A 227 2.20 -8.81 -3.32
C GLN A 227 3.09 -10.01 -3.62
N THR A 228 4.40 -9.77 -3.67
CA THR A 228 5.41 -10.83 -3.52
C THR A 228 5.41 -11.33 -2.08
N TYR A 229 5.98 -12.52 -1.84
CA TYR A 229 6.13 -13.03 -0.47
C TYR A 229 6.91 -12.02 0.39
N VAL A 230 6.37 -11.68 1.55
CA VAL A 230 6.85 -10.65 2.48
C VAL A 230 7.11 -9.27 1.81
N CYS A 231 6.45 -9.01 0.70
CA CYS A 231 6.76 -7.89 -0.20
C CYS A 231 8.25 -7.78 -0.56
N ASN A 232 9.03 -8.83 -0.31
CA ASN A 232 10.44 -8.84 -0.67
C ASN A 232 10.58 -9.08 -2.18
N PRO A 233 11.21 -8.16 -2.89
CA PRO A 233 11.35 -8.25 -4.33
C PRO A 233 12.17 -9.46 -4.79
N ASP A 234 13.15 -9.89 -4.01
CA ASP A 234 14.03 -10.99 -4.37
C ASP A 234 13.25 -12.31 -4.48
N PHE A 235 12.24 -12.52 -3.65
CA PHE A 235 11.43 -13.74 -3.69
C PHE A 235 10.45 -13.77 -4.88
N GLY A 236 10.20 -12.63 -5.51
CA GLY A 236 9.40 -12.56 -6.73
C GLY A 236 10.22 -12.54 -8.02
N LEU A 237 11.42 -11.92 -7.98
CA LEU A 237 12.25 -11.70 -9.16
C LEU A 237 13.25 -12.82 -9.45
N TYR A 238 13.79 -13.45 -8.40
CA TYR A 238 14.92 -14.39 -8.55
C TYR A 238 14.53 -15.84 -8.38
N ASN A 239 13.46 -16.14 -7.67
CA ASN A 239 13.05 -17.53 -7.43
C ASN A 239 12.08 -18.08 -8.50
N GLY A 240 11.46 -17.21 -9.31
CA GLY A 240 10.54 -17.64 -10.38
C GLY A 240 9.18 -18.16 -9.91
N ASP A 241 8.89 -18.11 -8.62
CA ASP A 241 7.72 -18.72 -8.01
C ASP A 241 6.55 -17.74 -7.82
N PHE A 242 6.72 -16.48 -8.20
CA PHE A 242 5.62 -15.51 -8.23
C PHE A 242 4.74 -15.74 -9.45
N ILE A 243 3.49 -16.10 -9.20
CA ILE A 243 2.49 -16.34 -10.25
C ILE A 243 1.58 -15.10 -10.34
N VAL A 244 1.55 -14.48 -11.51
CA VAL A 244 0.61 -13.38 -11.77
C VAL A 244 -0.81 -13.96 -11.79
N PRO A 245 -1.74 -13.43 -10.97
CA PRO A 245 -3.11 -13.90 -10.96
C PRO A 245 -3.79 -13.72 -12.30
N ASN A 246 -4.77 -14.57 -12.55
CA ASN A 246 -5.66 -14.42 -13.68
C ASN A 246 -6.80 -13.46 -13.33
N ASP A 247 -7.08 -12.46 -14.16
CA ASP A 247 -8.24 -11.58 -13.98
C ASP A 247 -9.46 -12.19 -14.68
N VAL A 248 -10.43 -12.66 -13.88
CA VAL A 248 -11.62 -13.37 -14.33
C VAL A 248 -12.56 -12.53 -15.21
N GLU A 249 -12.48 -11.20 -15.11
CA GLU A 249 -13.27 -10.26 -15.94
C GLU A 249 -12.65 -10.03 -17.33
N GLY A 250 -11.60 -10.75 -17.67
CA GLY A 250 -10.96 -10.65 -18.99
C GLY A 250 -10.17 -9.36 -19.20
N ASN A 251 -9.85 -8.64 -18.14
CA ASN A 251 -9.03 -7.42 -18.22
C ASN A 251 -7.54 -7.72 -18.51
N GLY A 252 -7.15 -8.97 -18.52
CA GLY A 252 -5.75 -9.35 -18.62
C GLY A 252 -4.94 -8.81 -17.44
N LYS A 253 -3.94 -7.98 -17.73
CA LYS A 253 -3.07 -7.37 -16.72
C LYS A 253 -3.24 -5.86 -16.60
N ASP A 254 -4.16 -5.27 -17.35
CA ASP A 254 -4.29 -3.81 -17.50
C ASP A 254 -4.58 -3.10 -16.19
N PHE A 255 -5.28 -3.76 -15.27
CA PHE A 255 -5.68 -3.17 -13.98
C PHE A 255 -5.01 -3.85 -12.79
N MET A 256 -3.84 -4.46 -12.99
CA MET A 256 -3.05 -5.11 -11.95
C MET A 256 -1.66 -4.52 -11.84
N SER A 257 -1.14 -4.45 -10.60
CA SER A 257 0.25 -4.16 -10.29
C SER A 257 0.83 -5.21 -9.37
N VAL A 258 2.16 -5.34 -9.40
CA VAL A 258 2.93 -6.08 -8.41
C VAL A 258 3.48 -5.08 -7.40
N GLU A 259 3.28 -5.36 -6.12
CA GLU A 259 3.85 -4.59 -5.01
C GLU A 259 5.08 -5.31 -4.44
N PHE A 260 6.09 -4.51 -4.15
CA PHE A 260 7.25 -4.87 -3.36
C PHE A 260 7.65 -3.71 -2.45
N HIS A 261 8.36 -4.02 -1.36
CA HIS A 261 8.97 -3.05 -0.46
C HIS A 261 10.46 -2.94 -0.71
N TYR A 262 11.03 -1.75 -0.57
CA TYR A 262 12.43 -1.51 -0.91
C TYR A 262 13.15 -0.73 0.19
N TYR A 263 13.62 -1.44 1.19
CA TYR A 263 14.50 -0.90 2.22
C TYR A 263 15.96 -1.30 1.98
N THR A 264 16.32 -1.48 0.70
CA THR A 264 17.65 -1.95 0.30
C THR A 264 18.61 -0.78 0.01
N PRO A 265 19.82 -0.83 0.53
CA PRO A 265 20.33 -1.88 1.43
C PRO A 265 19.87 -1.65 2.88
N TRP A 266 19.37 -2.70 3.55
CA TRP A 266 18.84 -2.59 4.92
C TRP A 266 19.86 -2.08 5.94
N ASP A 267 21.13 -2.45 5.79
CA ASP A 267 22.23 -1.99 6.63
C ASP A 267 22.49 -0.46 6.53
N TYR A 268 22.04 0.19 5.45
CA TYR A 268 21.98 1.64 5.32
C TYR A 268 20.60 2.20 5.64
N ALA A 269 19.54 1.66 5.04
CA ALA A 269 18.21 2.24 5.09
C ALA A 269 17.52 2.06 6.46
N GLY A 270 17.72 0.93 7.13
CA GLY A 270 17.05 0.56 8.38
C GLY A 270 17.97 0.41 9.60
N GLU A 271 19.07 -0.34 9.50
CA GLU A 271 19.92 -0.64 10.65
C GLU A 271 20.87 0.49 11.03
N CYS A 272 21.12 1.48 10.17
CA CYS A 272 22.10 2.54 10.38
C CYS A 272 23.55 2.04 10.59
N LYS A 273 23.87 0.84 10.08
CA LYS A 273 25.22 0.28 10.12
C LYS A 273 26.18 1.14 9.30
N TYR A 274 25.76 1.57 8.12
CA TYR A 274 26.49 2.50 7.26
C TYR A 274 25.88 3.90 7.34
N ASN A 275 26.76 4.91 7.41
CA ASN A 275 26.32 6.30 7.42
C ASN A 275 26.09 6.87 6.02
N PHE A 276 26.67 6.26 5.01
CA PHE A 276 26.67 6.74 3.64
C PHE A 276 26.27 5.66 2.65
N TRP A 277 25.71 6.10 1.54
CA TRP A 277 25.33 5.30 0.38
C TRP A 277 25.69 6.04 -0.91
N GLY A 278 26.10 5.30 -1.92
CA GLY A 278 26.37 5.81 -3.25
C GLY A 278 27.81 6.30 -3.44
N GLU A 279 28.25 6.26 -4.70
CA GLU A 279 29.63 6.54 -5.10
C GLU A 279 30.14 7.92 -4.63
N PRO A 280 29.33 9.02 -4.74
CA PRO A 280 29.83 10.34 -4.35
C PRO A 280 30.18 10.47 -2.87
N PHE A 281 29.67 9.59 -2.02
CA PHE A 281 29.81 9.68 -0.57
C PHE A 281 30.82 8.70 0.03
N LYS A 282 31.37 7.79 -0.74
CA LYS A 282 32.38 6.82 -0.27
C LYS A 282 33.61 7.50 0.37
N GLN A 283 33.91 8.72 -0.05
CA GLN A 283 35.04 9.50 0.48
C GLN A 283 34.88 9.99 1.93
N TYR A 284 33.65 9.99 2.48
CA TYR A 284 33.37 10.54 3.82
C TYR A 284 33.38 9.49 4.92
N GLY A 285 33.56 8.21 4.62
CA GLY A 285 33.66 7.14 5.60
C GLY A 285 33.00 5.84 5.16
N GLU A 286 32.52 5.06 6.12
CA GLU A 286 31.89 3.76 5.88
C GLU A 286 30.60 3.93 5.05
N ALA A 287 30.70 3.56 3.79
CA ALA A 287 29.57 3.53 2.87
C ALA A 287 29.08 2.08 2.65
N SER A 288 27.78 1.93 2.43
CA SER A 288 27.21 0.64 2.04
C SER A 288 27.88 0.12 0.76
N PRO A 289 28.15 -1.19 0.65
CA PRO A 289 28.70 -1.80 -0.57
C PRO A 289 27.73 -1.73 -1.75
N ASN A 290 26.42 -1.64 -1.50
CA ASN A 290 25.42 -1.41 -2.53
C ASN A 290 25.40 0.08 -2.93
N ASP A 291 25.21 0.36 -4.19
CA ASP A 291 25.32 1.67 -4.80
C ASP A 291 24.20 1.93 -5.81
N GLU A 292 24.37 2.99 -6.58
CA GLU A 292 23.43 3.40 -7.63
C GLU A 292 23.22 2.31 -8.68
N LYS A 293 24.26 1.60 -9.04
CA LYS A 293 24.16 0.51 -10.03
C LYS A 293 23.33 -0.65 -9.49
N SER A 294 23.54 -1.03 -8.26
CA SER A 294 22.78 -2.09 -7.60
C SER A 294 21.27 -1.77 -7.58
N MET A 295 20.93 -0.51 -7.28
CA MET A 295 19.53 -0.04 -7.28
C MET A 295 18.92 -0.03 -8.69
N THR A 296 19.65 0.49 -9.68
CA THR A 296 19.15 0.54 -11.07
C THR A 296 19.01 -0.84 -11.67
N ASP A 297 19.98 -1.73 -11.47
CA ASP A 297 19.92 -3.13 -11.93
C ASP A 297 18.68 -3.85 -11.37
N PHE A 298 18.37 -3.60 -10.10
CA PHE A 298 17.17 -4.15 -9.48
C PHE A 298 15.88 -3.61 -10.15
N PHE A 299 15.77 -2.29 -10.34
CA PHE A 299 14.58 -1.70 -10.97
C PHE A 299 14.43 -2.15 -12.41
N ASP A 300 15.53 -2.24 -13.17
CA ASP A 300 15.51 -2.73 -14.55
C ASP A 300 15.04 -4.18 -14.62
N LYS A 301 15.45 -5.03 -13.66
CA LYS A 301 14.97 -6.40 -13.58
C LYS A 301 13.48 -6.47 -13.25
N ALA A 302 12.97 -5.65 -12.33
CA ALA A 302 11.55 -5.58 -12.02
C ALA A 302 10.72 -5.18 -13.25
N VAL A 303 11.18 -4.19 -14.00
CA VAL A 303 10.55 -3.77 -15.26
C VAL A 303 10.57 -4.90 -16.29
N ALA A 304 11.72 -5.53 -16.48
CA ALA A 304 11.88 -6.63 -17.43
C ALA A 304 11.03 -7.86 -17.07
N THR A 305 10.83 -8.11 -15.78
CA THR A 305 10.08 -9.29 -15.30
C THR A 305 8.57 -9.04 -15.32
N TRP A 306 8.10 -7.90 -14.83
CA TRP A 306 6.67 -7.66 -14.60
C TRP A 306 6.07 -6.61 -15.54
N ALA A 307 6.70 -5.44 -15.67
CA ALA A 307 6.13 -4.36 -16.49
C ALA A 307 6.13 -4.73 -17.98
N SER A 308 7.10 -5.52 -18.45
CA SER A 308 7.13 -6.06 -19.81
C SER A 308 5.92 -6.94 -20.13
N GLN A 309 5.33 -7.56 -19.12
CA GLN A 309 4.14 -8.39 -19.24
C GLN A 309 2.82 -7.59 -19.20
N GLY A 310 2.85 -6.26 -19.04
CA GLY A 310 1.66 -5.43 -18.93
C GLY A 310 1.29 -4.99 -17.52
N LEU A 311 1.94 -5.51 -16.48
CA LEU A 311 1.67 -5.14 -15.09
C LEU A 311 2.19 -3.73 -14.75
N GLY A 312 1.50 -3.04 -13.84
CA GLY A 312 2.05 -1.90 -13.13
C GLY A 312 3.03 -2.34 -12.04
N LEU A 313 3.83 -1.40 -11.53
CA LEU A 313 4.77 -1.63 -10.43
C LEU A 313 4.52 -0.63 -9.30
N VAL A 314 4.44 -1.14 -8.08
CA VAL A 314 4.23 -0.37 -6.86
C VAL A 314 5.33 -0.71 -5.86
N MET A 315 6.14 0.28 -5.51
CA MET A 315 7.00 0.23 -4.33
C MET A 315 6.16 0.73 -3.16
N GLY A 316 5.44 -0.19 -2.49
CA GLY A 316 4.45 0.14 -1.46
C GLY A 316 5.07 0.72 -0.19
N GLU A 317 6.31 0.35 0.08
CA GLU A 317 7.09 0.92 1.17
C GLU A 317 8.56 1.07 0.78
N TRP A 318 9.14 2.17 1.22
CA TRP A 318 10.57 2.42 1.22
C TRP A 318 10.87 3.51 2.25
N GLY A 319 12.11 3.64 2.66
CA GLY A 319 12.48 4.69 3.60
C GLY A 319 13.96 4.67 3.93
N VAL A 320 14.40 5.67 4.69
CA VAL A 320 15.72 5.72 5.29
C VAL A 320 15.59 6.38 6.67
N THR A 321 16.09 5.67 7.69
CA THR A 321 16.04 6.13 9.08
C THR A 321 17.06 7.24 9.33
N ASP A 322 16.69 8.21 10.18
CA ASP A 322 17.58 9.28 10.56
C ASP A 322 18.76 8.75 11.41
N ARG A 323 19.89 9.41 11.27
CA ARG A 323 21.09 9.12 12.06
C ARG A 323 21.92 10.39 12.26
N GLN A 324 22.56 10.44 13.41
CA GLN A 324 23.41 11.56 13.80
C GLN A 324 24.77 11.04 14.26
N LYS A 325 25.84 11.62 13.75
CA LYS A 325 27.22 11.24 14.10
C LYS A 325 28.12 12.47 14.20
N GLY A 326 28.06 13.14 15.33
CA GLY A 326 28.94 14.28 15.62
C GLY A 326 29.04 15.28 14.47
N GLY A 327 30.26 15.65 14.07
CA GLY A 327 30.50 16.61 12.98
C GLY A 327 30.15 16.13 11.56
N LEU A 328 29.63 14.91 11.41
CA LEU A 328 29.21 14.36 10.10
C LEU A 328 27.71 14.43 9.86
N THR A 329 26.91 14.88 10.81
CA THR A 329 25.44 14.87 10.71
C THR A 329 24.93 15.57 9.46
N ASP A 330 25.42 16.78 9.16
CA ASP A 330 25.00 17.52 7.96
C ASP A 330 25.33 16.76 6.68
N LYS A 331 26.51 16.12 6.64
CA LYS A 331 26.93 15.30 5.49
C LYS A 331 26.09 14.02 5.34
N ILE A 332 25.67 13.44 6.45
CA ILE A 332 24.74 12.29 6.46
C ILE A 332 23.38 12.73 5.91
N HIS A 333 22.85 13.87 6.32
CA HIS A 333 21.60 14.40 5.78
C HIS A 333 21.69 14.74 4.28
N GLU A 334 22.82 15.30 3.82
CA GLU A 334 23.06 15.47 2.37
C GLU A 334 23.03 14.11 1.63
N ASN A 335 23.62 13.07 2.22
CA ASN A 335 23.58 11.73 1.65
C ASN A 335 22.17 11.13 1.62
N MET A 336 21.39 11.32 2.68
CA MET A 336 19.98 10.89 2.70
C MET A 336 19.17 11.65 1.65
N THR A 337 19.40 12.95 1.45
CA THR A 337 18.82 13.72 0.35
C THR A 337 19.16 13.08 -1.01
N TYR A 338 20.43 12.76 -1.23
CA TYR A 338 20.89 12.13 -2.46
C TYR A 338 20.25 10.76 -2.69
N TYR A 339 20.18 9.90 -1.67
CA TYR A 339 19.53 8.60 -1.74
C TYR A 339 18.06 8.73 -2.17
N CYS A 340 17.31 9.60 -1.50
CA CYS A 340 15.90 9.84 -1.82
C CYS A 340 15.73 10.42 -3.23
N GLN A 341 16.56 11.37 -3.62
CA GLN A 341 16.57 11.96 -4.96
C GLN A 341 16.82 10.90 -6.03
N PHE A 342 17.83 10.07 -5.84
CA PHE A 342 18.21 9.03 -6.79
C PHE A 342 17.08 8.00 -6.93
N LEU A 343 16.59 7.45 -5.81
CA LEU A 343 15.52 6.47 -5.80
C LEU A 343 14.27 6.99 -6.52
N VAL A 344 13.79 8.19 -6.16
CA VAL A 344 12.57 8.77 -6.76
C VAL A 344 12.75 9.05 -8.24
N SER A 345 13.92 9.57 -8.66
CA SER A 345 14.21 9.80 -10.07
C SER A 345 14.20 8.49 -10.87
N GLU A 346 14.90 7.47 -10.39
CA GLU A 346 15.05 6.21 -11.13
C GLU A 346 13.76 5.39 -11.17
N THR A 347 12.94 5.42 -10.13
CA THR A 347 11.62 4.76 -10.12
C THR A 347 10.66 5.46 -11.08
N ARG A 348 10.63 6.80 -11.10
CA ARG A 348 9.76 7.56 -12.01
C ARG A 348 10.10 7.31 -13.49
N LYS A 349 11.38 7.29 -13.85
CA LYS A 349 11.84 6.95 -15.23
C LYS A 349 11.32 5.60 -15.70
N ARG A 350 11.05 4.69 -14.77
CA ARG A 350 10.60 3.32 -15.02
C ARG A 350 9.09 3.09 -14.80
N GLY A 351 8.35 4.15 -14.47
CA GLY A 351 6.91 4.05 -14.19
C GLY A 351 6.56 3.27 -12.92
N ILE A 352 7.48 3.21 -11.95
CA ILE A 352 7.26 2.59 -10.63
C ILE A 352 6.72 3.66 -9.71
N SER A 353 5.52 3.46 -9.17
CA SER A 353 5.00 4.31 -8.09
C SER A 353 5.70 4.01 -6.76
N THR A 354 5.91 5.03 -5.95
CA THR A 354 6.64 4.89 -4.68
C THR A 354 5.85 5.48 -3.52
N PHE A 355 5.93 4.82 -2.35
CA PHE A 355 5.28 5.28 -1.12
C PHE A 355 6.28 5.24 0.04
N ILE A 356 6.78 6.41 0.45
CA ILE A 356 7.72 6.48 1.57
C ILE A 356 7.03 6.14 2.88
N TRP A 357 7.69 5.35 3.72
CA TRP A 357 7.20 5.01 5.05
C TRP A 357 7.45 6.17 6.03
N ASP A 358 6.41 6.55 6.77
CA ASP A 358 6.47 7.52 7.85
C ASP A 358 5.63 7.03 9.02
N ASN A 359 6.26 6.63 10.09
CA ASN A 359 5.61 6.13 11.30
C ASN A 359 5.56 7.15 12.44
N ASN A 360 5.97 8.42 12.19
CA ASN A 360 6.07 9.49 13.20
C ASN A 360 7.07 9.18 14.33
N ALA A 361 7.97 8.20 14.16
CA ALA A 361 9.03 7.91 15.12
C ALA A 361 10.30 8.67 14.75
N PHE A 362 10.85 9.41 15.70
CA PHE A 362 12.03 10.28 15.51
C PHE A 362 13.18 9.83 16.39
N GLY A 363 14.40 10.07 15.93
CA GLY A 363 15.62 9.70 16.60
C GLY A 363 16.55 8.95 15.66
N SER A 364 17.60 8.34 16.20
CA SER A 364 18.55 7.55 15.41
C SER A 364 18.32 6.05 15.65
N GLY A 365 18.47 5.26 14.60
CA GLY A 365 18.38 3.81 14.67
C GLY A 365 17.18 3.21 13.94
N SER A 366 17.03 1.90 14.05
CA SER A 366 15.95 1.13 13.43
C SER A 366 14.58 1.71 13.79
N GLU A 367 13.63 1.61 12.88
CA GLU A 367 12.24 2.01 13.06
C GLU A 367 11.99 3.52 13.32
N HIS A 368 12.96 4.40 13.05
CA HIS A 368 12.80 5.84 13.17
C HIS A 368 12.66 6.50 11.79
N PHE A 369 11.51 6.25 11.14
CA PHE A 369 11.21 6.75 9.79
C PHE A 369 10.39 8.05 9.77
N GLY A 370 10.25 8.74 10.92
CA GLY A 370 9.40 9.92 11.04
C GLY A 370 9.84 11.09 10.15
N ILE A 371 8.92 11.59 9.34
CA ILE A 371 9.12 12.75 8.47
C ILE A 371 8.36 13.96 8.99
N PHE A 372 7.08 13.75 9.33
CA PHE A 372 6.19 14.79 9.84
C PHE A 372 5.85 14.56 11.31
N ASP A 373 6.02 15.57 12.15
CA ASP A 373 5.59 15.55 13.56
C ASP A 373 4.07 15.76 13.62
N ARG A 374 3.34 14.65 13.74
CA ARG A 374 1.85 14.64 13.74
C ARG A 374 1.29 15.30 14.99
N GLU A 375 2.00 15.22 16.13
CA GLU A 375 1.59 15.87 17.39
C GLU A 375 1.73 17.39 17.32
N ARG A 376 2.72 17.88 16.58
CA ARG A 376 3.03 19.30 16.44
C ARG A 376 2.56 19.87 15.11
N GLY A 377 1.37 19.45 14.66
CA GLY A 377 0.71 20.04 13.51
C GLY A 377 1.38 19.78 12.17
N MET A 378 1.99 18.61 12.00
CA MET A 378 2.68 18.20 10.77
C MET A 378 3.94 19.00 10.47
N LYS A 379 4.65 19.45 11.51
CA LYS A 379 5.95 20.09 11.30
C LYS A 379 6.91 19.10 10.64
N VAL A 380 7.52 19.49 9.53
CA VAL A 380 8.56 18.70 8.88
C VAL A 380 9.78 18.57 9.79
N LYS A 381 10.14 17.37 10.19
CA LYS A 381 11.28 17.03 11.03
C LYS A 381 12.46 16.53 10.23
N ALA A 382 12.20 15.92 9.07
CA ALA A 382 13.22 15.44 8.14
C ALA A 382 13.18 16.23 6.81
N PRO A 383 13.55 17.53 6.79
CA PRO A 383 13.46 18.34 5.58
C PRO A 383 14.36 17.82 4.46
N TRP A 384 15.47 17.17 4.77
CA TRP A 384 16.38 16.55 3.80
C TRP A 384 15.69 15.43 3.01
N ILE A 385 14.76 14.68 3.61
CA ILE A 385 13.96 13.65 2.91
C ILE A 385 13.02 14.33 1.90
N ILE A 386 12.26 15.35 2.33
CA ILE A 386 11.34 16.09 1.47
C ILE A 386 12.10 16.77 0.32
N GLN A 387 13.29 17.32 0.60
CA GLN A 387 14.15 17.90 -0.41
C GLN A 387 14.54 16.86 -1.46
N GLY A 388 15.06 15.70 -1.04
CA GLY A 388 15.48 14.63 -1.94
C GLY A 388 14.33 14.13 -2.82
N ILE A 389 13.15 13.93 -2.24
CA ILE A 389 11.94 13.54 -2.99
C ILE A 389 11.57 14.63 -4.02
N THR A 390 11.59 15.90 -3.64
CA THR A 390 11.25 17.01 -4.52
C THR A 390 12.22 17.13 -5.68
N GLU A 391 13.51 17.02 -5.42
CA GLU A 391 14.56 17.04 -6.45
C GLU A 391 14.46 15.83 -7.38
N GLY A 392 14.17 14.63 -6.84
CA GLY A 392 13.95 13.41 -7.62
C GLY A 392 12.75 13.49 -8.56
N LYS A 393 11.71 14.21 -8.16
CA LYS A 393 10.54 14.48 -9.02
C LYS A 393 10.84 15.41 -10.19
N SER A 394 11.87 16.21 -10.11
CA SER A 394 12.23 17.20 -11.12
C SER A 394 13.21 16.65 -12.17
N LYS A 395 13.75 15.45 -11.96
CA LYS A 395 14.67 14.75 -12.87
C LYS A 395 13.96 13.67 -13.67
#